data_1d3aed7a3a0cca17ded3644180d53773
#
_entry.id   1d3aed7a3a0cca17ded3644180d53773
#
_cell.length_a   1.000
_cell.length_b   1.000
_cell.length_c   1.000
_cell.angle_alpha   90.00
_cell.angle_beta   90.00
_cell.angle_gamma   90.00
#
_symmetry.space_group_name_H-M   'P 1'
#
loop_
_entity.id
_entity.type
_entity.pdbx_description
1 polymer ?
#
loop_
_entity_poly.entity_id
_entity_poly.type
_entity_poly.pdbx_seq_one_letter_code
_entity_poly.pdbx_strand_id
1 'polypeptide(L)'
;RGFPVFHVVDRGASVELLRRRTDWIKVRGGDGTEGWVHRGQLERTLTPGGEPVSLPGPSPEARTEHRWEVGLVTGGLEGASLIGVQGAWAATPTLHVRADAAQLLGDYSNGWLGTVGVAHVFAPHWRVSPIVGLGGGVLYVEPKATLVQPDDRTDSTAYAGLGLRSYLTNRFLLQAEYRQFVV
;
A
#
# COMPACT_ATOMS: atom_id res chain seq x y z
N ARG A 1 -23.10 3.30 -14.66
CA ARG A 1 -23.45 2.94 -16.06
C ARG A 1 -23.23 1.43 -16.17
N GLY A 2 -24.32 0.64 -16.33
CA GLY A 2 -24.25 -0.79 -16.56
C GLY A 2 -23.78 -1.06 -18.00
N PHE A 3 -22.90 -2.02 -18.17
CA PHE A 3 -22.56 -2.53 -19.48
C PHE A 3 -23.74 -3.38 -19.99
N PRO A 4 -24.05 -3.35 -21.32
CA PRO A 4 -25.14 -4.17 -21.85
C PRO A 4 -24.81 -5.67 -21.69
N VAL A 5 -25.82 -6.45 -21.33
CA VAL A 5 -25.74 -7.92 -21.35
C VAL A 5 -25.68 -8.35 -22.82
N PHE A 6 -24.60 -9.02 -23.23
CA PHE A 6 -24.42 -9.45 -24.63
C PHE A 6 -24.56 -10.97 -24.81
N HIS A 7 -24.51 -11.74 -23.72
CA HIS A 7 -24.64 -13.19 -23.73
C HIS A 7 -25.32 -13.68 -22.44
N VAL A 8 -26.15 -14.71 -22.56
CA VAL A 8 -26.83 -15.35 -21.44
C VAL A 8 -26.44 -16.82 -21.44
N VAL A 9 -25.96 -17.32 -20.33
CA VAL A 9 -25.62 -18.73 -20.13
C VAL A 9 -26.84 -19.47 -19.62
N ASP A 10 -27.18 -20.59 -20.23
CA ASP A 10 -28.34 -21.41 -19.85
C ASP A 10 -28.19 -21.99 -18.44
N ARG A 11 -29.33 -22.20 -17.79
CA ARG A 11 -29.38 -22.79 -16.45
C ARG A 11 -28.81 -24.21 -16.47
N GLY A 12 -27.80 -24.47 -15.66
CA GLY A 12 -27.12 -25.76 -15.57
C GLY A 12 -25.89 -25.89 -16.47
N ALA A 13 -25.63 -24.93 -17.35
CA ALA A 13 -24.39 -24.91 -18.12
C ALA A 13 -23.19 -24.55 -17.23
N SER A 14 -22.06 -25.19 -17.47
CA SER A 14 -20.81 -24.91 -16.76
C SER A 14 -20.05 -23.76 -17.41
N VAL A 15 -19.41 -22.95 -16.58
CA VAL A 15 -18.52 -21.87 -17.00
C VAL A 15 -17.14 -22.06 -16.37
N GLU A 16 -16.12 -21.81 -17.16
CA GLU A 16 -14.73 -21.82 -16.70
C GLU A 16 -14.33 -20.42 -16.22
N LEU A 17 -13.72 -20.31 -15.03
CA LEU A 17 -13.22 -19.05 -14.48
C LEU A 17 -11.80 -18.81 -14.98
N LEU A 18 -11.58 -17.78 -15.80
CA LEU A 18 -10.29 -17.52 -16.45
C LEU A 18 -9.45 -16.52 -15.67
N ARG A 19 -10.02 -15.37 -15.30
CA ARG A 19 -9.28 -14.27 -14.69
C ARG A 19 -10.18 -13.39 -13.85
N ARG A 20 -9.67 -12.92 -12.72
CA ARG A 20 -10.34 -11.95 -11.86
C ARG A 20 -9.75 -10.55 -12.02
N ARG A 21 -10.62 -9.54 -12.05
CA ARG A 21 -10.25 -8.12 -12.00
C ARG A 21 -11.23 -7.38 -11.09
N THR A 22 -10.81 -7.06 -9.88
CA THR A 22 -11.67 -6.50 -8.81
C THR A 22 -12.92 -7.36 -8.57
N ASP A 23 -14.12 -6.81 -8.79
CA ASP A 23 -15.41 -7.50 -8.62
C ASP A 23 -15.92 -8.16 -9.91
N TRP A 24 -15.13 -8.13 -10.97
CA TRP A 24 -15.44 -8.75 -12.25
C TRP A 24 -14.57 -9.98 -12.51
N ILE A 25 -15.18 -11.03 -12.99
CA ILE A 25 -14.52 -12.29 -13.29
C ILE A 25 -14.75 -12.59 -14.77
N LYS A 26 -13.64 -12.80 -15.50
CA LYS A 26 -13.70 -13.25 -16.88
C LYS A 26 -14.01 -14.73 -16.86
N VAL A 27 -15.08 -15.11 -17.53
CA VAL A 27 -15.55 -16.48 -17.65
C VAL A 27 -15.60 -16.90 -19.10
N ARG A 28 -15.48 -18.19 -19.36
CA ARG A 28 -15.70 -18.81 -20.66
C ARG A 28 -16.85 -19.78 -20.55
N GLY A 29 -17.86 -19.60 -21.39
CA GLY A 29 -18.99 -20.56 -21.55
C GLY A 29 -18.56 -21.84 -22.26
N GLY A 30 -19.40 -22.87 -22.18
CA GLY A 30 -19.17 -24.13 -22.90
C GLY A 30 -19.15 -24.02 -24.42
N ASP A 31 -19.70 -22.95 -24.95
CA ASP A 31 -19.68 -22.55 -26.39
C ASP A 31 -18.40 -21.80 -26.80
N GLY A 32 -17.48 -21.58 -25.86
CA GLY A 32 -16.24 -20.82 -26.07
C GLY A 32 -16.39 -19.30 -25.97
N THR A 33 -17.61 -18.78 -25.72
CA THR A 33 -17.83 -17.33 -25.57
C THR A 33 -17.22 -16.83 -24.28
N GLU A 34 -16.40 -15.78 -24.34
CA GLU A 34 -15.77 -15.16 -23.18
C GLU A 34 -16.47 -13.86 -22.80
N GLY A 35 -16.70 -13.67 -21.53
CA GLY A 35 -17.34 -12.46 -21.00
C GLY A 35 -16.92 -12.13 -19.59
N TRP A 36 -17.33 -10.95 -19.11
CA TRP A 36 -17.11 -10.53 -17.74
C TRP A 36 -18.41 -10.61 -16.95
N VAL A 37 -18.38 -11.31 -15.82
CA VAL A 37 -19.51 -11.50 -14.92
C VAL A 37 -19.18 -10.86 -13.58
N HIS A 38 -20.15 -10.17 -13.00
CA HIS A 38 -19.99 -9.59 -11.66
C HIS A 38 -19.94 -10.69 -10.61
N ARG A 39 -19.05 -10.54 -9.63
CA ARG A 39 -18.86 -11.51 -8.54
C ARG A 39 -20.14 -11.97 -7.87
N GLY A 40 -21.03 -11.04 -7.50
CA GLY A 40 -22.30 -11.36 -6.84
C GLY A 40 -23.27 -12.20 -7.67
N GLN A 41 -23.04 -12.34 -8.98
CA GLN A 41 -23.81 -13.26 -9.84
C GLN A 41 -23.22 -14.67 -9.76
N LEU A 42 -21.88 -14.81 -9.72
CA LEU A 42 -21.21 -16.11 -9.60
C LEU A 42 -21.36 -16.73 -8.20
N GLU A 43 -21.44 -15.92 -7.15
CA GLU A 43 -21.69 -16.41 -5.78
C GLU A 43 -23.08 -17.09 -5.62
N ARG A 44 -23.97 -16.88 -6.58
CA ARG A 44 -25.29 -17.54 -6.64
C ARG A 44 -25.26 -18.84 -7.45
N THR A 45 -24.12 -19.25 -7.97
CA THR A 45 -23.94 -20.48 -8.73
C THR A 45 -23.37 -21.60 -7.84
N LEU A 46 -23.47 -22.83 -8.32
CA LEU A 46 -22.93 -24.00 -7.62
C LEU A 46 -21.67 -24.49 -8.35
N THR A 47 -20.76 -25.08 -7.59
CA THR A 47 -19.65 -25.87 -8.17
C THR A 47 -20.20 -27.14 -8.83
N PRO A 48 -19.42 -27.82 -9.70
CA PRO A 48 -19.83 -29.13 -10.23
C PRO A 48 -20.18 -30.18 -9.14
N GLY A 49 -19.67 -29.98 -7.92
CA GLY A 49 -20.00 -30.82 -6.74
C GLY A 49 -21.26 -30.41 -6.02
N GLY A 50 -21.99 -29.37 -6.47
CA GLY A 50 -23.24 -28.89 -5.85
C GLY A 50 -23.06 -27.96 -4.66
N GLU A 51 -21.83 -27.55 -4.35
CA GLU A 51 -21.53 -26.58 -3.29
C GLU A 51 -21.62 -25.15 -3.80
N PRO A 52 -22.02 -24.16 -2.97
CA PRO A 52 -21.99 -22.76 -3.36
C PRO A 52 -20.59 -22.33 -3.78
N VAL A 53 -20.46 -21.59 -4.90
CA VAL A 53 -19.19 -21.04 -5.34
C VAL A 53 -18.74 -19.99 -4.34
N SER A 54 -17.74 -20.32 -3.53
CA SER A 54 -17.05 -19.37 -2.67
C SER A 54 -15.91 -18.75 -3.45
N LEU A 55 -16.13 -17.54 -3.96
CA LEU A 55 -15.06 -16.76 -4.56
C LEU A 55 -14.31 -16.05 -3.42
N PRO A 56 -13.03 -16.35 -3.22
CA PRO A 56 -12.27 -15.66 -2.17
C PRO A 56 -12.37 -14.16 -2.41
N GLY A 57 -13.00 -13.48 -1.44
CA GLY A 57 -13.07 -12.02 -1.37
C GLY A 57 -11.68 -11.42 -1.30
N PRO A 58 -11.57 -10.09 -1.23
CA PRO A 58 -10.40 -9.46 -0.69
C PRO A 58 -10.28 -9.90 0.78
N SER A 59 -9.72 -11.09 0.99
CA SER A 59 -9.52 -11.60 2.34
C SER A 59 -8.48 -10.74 3.05
N PRO A 60 -8.61 -10.51 4.35
CA PRO A 60 -7.56 -9.86 5.13
C PRO A 60 -6.20 -10.54 4.94
N GLU A 61 -6.18 -11.86 4.73
CA GLU A 61 -4.98 -12.66 4.49
C GLU A 61 -4.31 -12.30 3.17
N ALA A 62 -5.07 -12.05 2.09
CA ALA A 62 -4.53 -11.65 0.78
C ALA A 62 -3.80 -10.29 0.81
N ARG A 63 -4.02 -9.48 1.84
CA ARG A 63 -3.32 -8.20 2.03
C ARG A 63 -1.91 -8.40 2.59
N THR A 64 -1.69 -9.46 3.34
CA THR A 64 -0.41 -9.79 3.97
C THR A 64 0.48 -10.70 3.10
N GLU A 65 0.00 -11.13 1.93
CA GLU A 65 0.78 -11.94 0.98
C GLU A 65 1.86 -11.14 0.25
N HIS A 66 1.70 -9.81 0.16
CA HIS A 66 2.67 -8.95 -0.50
C HIS A 66 3.83 -8.63 0.45
N ARG A 67 5.01 -9.12 0.10
CA ARG A 67 6.23 -8.87 0.89
C ARG A 67 6.88 -7.52 0.61
N TRP A 68 6.57 -6.89 -0.52
CA TRP A 68 7.14 -5.61 -0.92
C TRP A 68 6.07 -4.55 -1.08
N GLU A 69 6.36 -3.38 -0.57
CA GLU A 69 5.53 -2.19 -0.68
C GLU A 69 6.41 -1.04 -1.14
N VAL A 70 5.87 -0.24 -2.04
CA VAL A 70 6.51 1.01 -2.49
C VAL A 70 5.45 2.09 -2.48
N GLY A 71 5.79 3.26 -1.99
CA GLY A 71 4.88 4.38 -1.86
C GLY A 71 5.55 5.73 -2.01
N LEU A 72 4.71 6.74 -2.15
CA LEU A 72 5.10 8.13 -2.05
C LEU A 72 4.89 8.61 -0.62
N VAL A 73 5.79 9.44 -0.13
CA VAL A 73 5.72 10.06 1.18
C VAL A 73 5.62 11.57 1.00
N THR A 74 4.71 12.18 1.74
CA THR A 74 4.63 13.64 1.85
C THR A 74 4.36 14.03 3.28
N GLY A 75 4.83 15.18 3.70
CA GLY A 75 4.67 15.64 5.08
C GLY A 75 5.40 16.94 5.35
N GLY A 76 5.71 17.18 6.61
CA GLY A 76 6.50 18.32 7.06
C GLY A 76 7.50 17.93 8.13
N LEU A 77 8.66 18.56 8.13
CA LEU A 77 9.69 18.44 9.12
C LEU A 77 10.20 19.85 9.48
N GLU A 78 9.98 20.28 10.72
CA GLU A 78 10.44 21.59 11.25
C GLU A 78 10.12 22.79 10.34
N GLY A 79 8.92 22.80 9.73
CA GLY A 79 8.48 23.87 8.84
C GLY A 79 8.87 23.70 7.37
N ALA A 80 9.73 22.76 7.03
CA ALA A 80 10.01 22.38 5.65
C ALA A 80 8.99 21.35 5.15
N SER A 81 8.57 21.47 3.89
CA SER A 81 7.78 20.45 3.22
C SER A 81 8.66 19.27 2.83
N LEU A 82 8.16 18.05 3.03
CA LEU A 82 8.83 16.80 2.72
C LEU A 82 8.09 16.08 1.60
N ILE A 83 8.82 15.66 0.58
CA ILE A 83 8.33 14.79 -0.47
C ILE A 83 9.36 13.71 -0.79
N GLY A 84 8.91 12.47 -0.94
CA GLY A 84 9.84 11.37 -1.17
C GLY A 84 9.19 10.06 -1.53
N VAL A 85 9.98 9.01 -1.43
CA VAL A 85 9.59 7.63 -1.70
C VAL A 85 9.89 6.76 -0.47
N GLN A 86 9.07 5.76 -0.26
CA GLN A 86 9.24 4.75 0.77
C GLN A 86 9.21 3.37 0.13
N GLY A 87 10.14 2.52 0.55
CA GLY A 87 10.10 1.09 0.32
C GLY A 87 9.91 0.35 1.65
N ALA A 88 9.13 -0.72 1.66
CA ALA A 88 9.01 -1.59 2.81
C ALA A 88 9.04 -3.06 2.40
N TRP A 89 9.64 -3.87 3.25
CA TRP A 89 9.67 -5.32 3.12
C TRP A 89 9.10 -5.98 4.37
N ALA A 90 8.05 -6.77 4.19
CA ALA A 90 7.41 -7.51 5.26
C ALA A 90 8.26 -8.76 5.61
N ALA A 91 9.01 -8.69 6.69
CA ALA A 91 9.73 -9.84 7.25
C ALA A 91 8.75 -10.85 7.86
N THR A 92 7.70 -10.33 8.50
CA THR A 92 6.54 -11.10 9.00
C THR A 92 5.25 -10.31 8.70
N PRO A 93 4.05 -10.88 8.92
CA PRO A 93 2.80 -10.12 8.77
C PRO A 93 2.71 -8.86 9.62
N THR A 94 3.48 -8.79 10.70
CA THR A 94 3.46 -7.67 11.65
C THR A 94 4.74 -6.84 11.67
N LEU A 95 5.86 -7.36 11.16
CA LEU A 95 7.16 -6.68 11.19
C LEU A 95 7.63 -6.34 9.78
N HIS A 96 7.86 -5.06 9.55
CA HIS A 96 8.31 -4.52 8.28
C HIS A 96 9.65 -3.81 8.44
N VAL A 97 10.59 -4.07 7.53
CA VAL A 97 11.80 -3.26 7.35
C VAL A 97 11.47 -2.18 6.33
N ARG A 98 11.80 -0.93 6.64
CA ARG A 98 11.49 0.24 5.80
C ARG A 98 12.75 1.00 5.44
N ALA A 99 12.73 1.60 4.25
CA ALA A 99 13.70 2.59 3.82
C ALA A 99 12.95 3.76 3.18
N ASP A 100 13.31 4.98 3.57
CA ASP A 100 12.72 6.21 3.05
C ASP A 100 13.83 7.09 2.47
N ALA A 101 13.53 7.77 1.36
CA ALA A 101 14.35 8.82 0.80
C ALA A 101 13.45 10.00 0.43
N ALA A 102 13.70 11.16 1.02
CA ALA A 102 12.87 12.33 0.86
C ALA A 102 13.68 13.60 0.69
N GLN A 103 13.13 14.51 -0.10
CA GLN A 103 13.62 15.87 -0.24
C GLN A 103 12.86 16.79 0.72
N LEU A 104 13.60 17.65 1.40
CA LEU A 104 13.09 18.72 2.23
C LEU A 104 13.17 20.04 1.46
N LEU A 105 12.04 20.74 1.42
CA LEU A 105 11.85 22.00 0.74
C LEU A 105 11.38 23.04 1.76
N GLY A 106 12.31 23.83 2.26
CA GLY A 106 12.05 24.90 3.20
C GLY A 106 12.34 26.29 2.61
N ASP A 107 11.82 27.31 3.25
CA ASP A 107 12.03 28.71 2.82
C ASP A 107 13.51 29.13 2.99
N TYR A 108 14.16 28.67 4.06
CA TYR A 108 15.53 29.04 4.42
C TYR A 108 16.58 27.96 4.15
N SER A 109 16.17 26.74 3.86
CA SER A 109 17.05 25.61 3.58
C SER A 109 16.35 24.56 2.73
N ASN A 110 17.13 23.86 1.92
CA ASN A 110 16.73 22.60 1.30
C ASN A 110 17.49 21.45 1.97
N GLY A 111 17.09 20.22 1.72
CA GLY A 111 17.82 19.09 2.24
C GLY A 111 17.35 17.76 1.69
N TRP A 112 18.02 16.72 2.14
CA TRP A 112 17.67 15.33 1.87
C TRP A 112 17.67 14.54 3.17
N LEU A 113 16.66 13.72 3.34
CA LEU A 113 16.52 12.80 4.46
C LEU A 113 16.49 11.38 3.93
N GLY A 114 17.48 10.57 4.33
CA GLY A 114 17.50 9.14 4.09
C GLY A 114 17.35 8.40 5.41
N THR A 115 16.35 7.49 5.53
CA THR A 115 16.16 6.70 6.76
C THR A 115 15.98 5.23 6.47
N VAL A 116 16.42 4.39 7.42
CA VAL A 116 16.16 2.96 7.45
C VAL A 116 15.66 2.61 8.85
N GLY A 117 14.68 1.71 8.93
CA GLY A 117 14.12 1.33 10.22
C GLY A 117 13.24 0.11 10.15
N VAL A 118 12.63 -0.18 11.29
CA VAL A 118 11.65 -1.23 11.44
C VAL A 118 10.31 -0.67 11.89
N ALA A 119 9.24 -1.26 11.42
CA ALA A 119 7.89 -0.92 11.84
C ALA A 119 7.13 -2.17 12.27
N HIS A 120 6.43 -2.07 13.38
CA HIS A 120 5.50 -3.08 13.86
C HIS A 120 4.07 -2.66 13.57
N VAL A 121 3.34 -3.50 12.85
CA VAL A 121 1.93 -3.31 12.51
C VAL A 121 1.10 -4.13 13.48
N PHE A 122 0.29 -3.46 14.31
CA PHE A 122 -0.64 -4.13 15.21
C PHE A 122 -1.89 -4.55 14.45
N ALA A 123 -2.38 -5.77 14.72
CA ALA A 123 -3.60 -6.29 14.11
C ALA A 123 -3.66 -6.08 12.58
N PRO A 124 -2.76 -6.70 11.78
CA PRO A 124 -2.63 -6.46 10.34
C PRO A 124 -3.87 -6.87 9.52
N HIS A 125 -4.76 -7.64 10.11
CA HIS A 125 -6.05 -8.04 9.55
C HIS A 125 -7.15 -6.98 9.70
N TRP A 126 -6.93 -5.94 10.52
CA TRP A 126 -7.89 -4.85 10.66
C TRP A 126 -7.87 -3.96 9.41
N ARG A 127 -8.99 -3.29 9.17
CA ARG A 127 -9.07 -2.31 8.08
C ARG A 127 -8.19 -1.09 8.35
N VAL A 128 -8.07 -0.71 9.61
CA VAL A 128 -7.17 0.33 10.10
C VAL A 128 -6.31 -0.29 11.20
N SER A 129 -5.01 -0.31 11.00
CA SER A 129 -4.04 -0.95 11.88
C SER A 129 -3.11 0.12 12.47
N PRO A 130 -2.96 0.18 13.79
CA PRO A 130 -1.92 0.99 14.40
C PRO A 130 -0.52 0.48 14.01
N ILE A 131 0.42 1.42 13.89
CA ILE A 131 1.83 1.12 13.65
C ILE A 131 2.72 1.88 14.60
N VAL A 132 3.83 1.28 14.96
CA VAL A 132 4.96 1.95 15.62
C VAL A 132 6.21 1.66 14.84
N GLY A 133 7.14 2.61 14.81
CA GLY A 133 8.38 2.47 14.07
C GLY A 133 9.56 3.07 14.81
N LEU A 134 10.72 2.49 14.58
CA LEU A 134 12.00 2.97 15.07
C LEU A 134 13.01 2.88 13.92
N GLY A 135 13.91 3.83 13.86
CA GLY A 135 14.95 3.81 12.83
C GLY A 135 15.99 4.90 13.01
N GLY A 136 16.86 4.96 12.03
CA GLY A 136 17.87 6.00 11.96
C GLY A 136 18.19 6.32 10.51
N GLY A 137 18.97 7.35 10.31
CA GLY A 137 19.31 7.80 8.98
C GLY A 137 20.29 8.96 8.95
N VAL A 138 20.28 9.66 7.85
CA VAL A 138 21.14 10.80 7.58
C VAL A 138 20.27 11.94 7.08
N LEU A 139 20.47 13.09 7.68
CA LEU A 139 19.89 14.37 7.28
C LEU A 139 20.99 15.24 6.69
N TYR A 140 20.86 15.58 5.41
CA TYR A 140 21.68 16.57 4.73
C TYR A 140 20.91 17.87 4.59
N VAL A 141 21.49 18.98 5.03
CA VAL A 141 20.88 20.31 4.98
C VAL A 141 21.79 21.26 4.23
N GLU A 142 21.22 21.94 3.25
CA GLU A 142 21.82 22.99 2.45
C GLU A 142 21.15 24.33 2.77
N PRO A 143 21.78 25.19 3.60
CA PRO A 143 21.22 26.50 3.94
C PRO A 143 21.21 27.45 2.75
N LYS A 144 20.15 28.24 2.58
CA LYS A 144 20.01 29.26 1.53
C LYS A 144 20.51 30.66 1.97
N ALA A 145 21.52 30.75 2.86
CA ALA A 145 21.99 32.04 3.36
C ALA A 145 22.85 32.79 2.32
N THR A 146 22.56 34.07 2.13
CA THR A 146 23.24 34.93 1.14
C THR A 146 24.36 35.77 1.71
N LEU A 147 24.48 35.88 3.02
CA LEU A 147 25.43 36.84 3.68
C LEU A 147 26.64 36.20 4.37
N VAL A 148 26.63 34.90 4.61
CA VAL A 148 27.73 34.14 5.16
C VAL A 148 27.84 32.87 4.36
N GLN A 149 29.05 32.42 4.02
CA GLN A 149 29.22 31.15 3.31
C GLN A 149 28.76 30.01 4.24
N PRO A 150 27.58 29.43 4.01
CA PRO A 150 27.08 28.38 4.86
C PRO A 150 27.79 27.07 4.51
N ASP A 151 28.29 26.35 5.48
CA ASP A 151 28.78 25.01 5.29
C ASP A 151 27.61 24.05 5.22
N ASP A 152 27.63 23.14 4.26
CA ASP A 152 26.71 22.03 4.15
C ASP A 152 26.84 21.15 5.39
N ARG A 153 25.70 20.76 5.95
CA ARG A 153 25.67 19.96 7.18
C ARG A 153 25.07 18.60 6.94
N THR A 154 25.79 17.60 7.42
CA THR A 154 25.34 16.21 7.39
C THR A 154 25.28 15.68 8.82
N ASP A 155 24.10 15.35 9.28
CA ASP A 155 23.87 14.86 10.63
C ASP A 155 23.29 13.44 10.60
N SER A 156 23.75 12.61 11.53
CA SER A 156 23.09 11.33 11.79
C SER A 156 21.83 11.56 12.61
N THR A 157 20.76 10.89 12.27
CA THR A 157 19.48 11.04 12.96
C THR A 157 18.91 9.70 13.37
N ALA A 158 18.20 9.69 14.49
CA ALA A 158 17.36 8.57 14.90
C ALA A 158 15.92 9.03 15.00
N TYR A 159 14.95 8.12 14.82
CA TYR A 159 13.55 8.45 14.98
C TYR A 159 12.76 7.34 15.68
N ALA A 160 11.73 7.77 16.38
CA ALA A 160 10.62 6.95 16.83
C ALA A 160 9.33 7.50 16.24
N GLY A 161 8.45 6.62 15.80
CA GLY A 161 7.20 7.01 15.15
C GLY A 161 6.01 6.18 15.57
N LEU A 162 4.85 6.79 15.49
CA LEU A 162 3.56 6.13 15.69
C LEU A 162 2.57 6.59 14.61
N GLY A 163 1.69 5.71 14.20
CA GLY A 163 0.77 6.05 13.13
C GLY A 163 -0.35 5.05 12.93
N LEU A 164 -1.09 5.28 11.86
CA LEU A 164 -2.20 4.45 11.43
C LEU A 164 -2.00 4.07 9.96
N ARG A 165 -2.30 2.83 9.66
CA ARG A 165 -2.24 2.25 8.32
C ARG A 165 -3.61 1.74 7.94
N SER A 166 -4.13 2.15 6.78
CA SER A 166 -5.44 1.75 6.27
C SER A 166 -5.32 1.14 4.89
N TYR A 167 -5.92 -0.02 4.69
CA TYR A 167 -6.00 -0.67 3.39
C TYR A 167 -7.24 -0.19 2.64
N LEU A 168 -7.02 0.62 1.61
CA LEU A 168 -8.08 1.11 0.72
C LEU A 168 -8.54 -0.01 -0.22
N THR A 169 -7.60 -0.79 -0.72
CA THR A 169 -7.83 -1.96 -1.57
C THR A 169 -6.79 -3.04 -1.23
N ASN A 170 -6.81 -4.18 -1.93
CA ASN A 170 -5.77 -5.21 -1.76
C ASN A 170 -4.38 -4.76 -2.24
N ARG A 171 -4.27 -3.65 -2.97
CA ARG A 171 -3.01 -3.15 -3.55
C ARG A 171 -2.64 -1.75 -3.09
N PHE A 172 -3.60 -0.99 -2.59
CA PHE A 172 -3.39 0.39 -2.17
C PHE A 172 -3.63 0.51 -0.67
N LEU A 173 -2.66 1.10 -0.01
CA LEU A 173 -2.73 1.46 1.40
C LEU A 173 -2.47 2.95 1.57
N LEU A 174 -3.06 3.50 2.60
CA LEU A 174 -2.80 4.85 3.11
C LEU A 174 -2.20 4.72 4.50
N GLN A 175 -1.12 5.44 4.76
CA GLN A 175 -0.46 5.49 6.05
C GLN A 175 -0.29 6.94 6.48
N ALA A 176 -0.66 7.23 7.71
CA ALA A 176 -0.36 8.48 8.38
C ALA A 176 0.51 8.19 9.59
N GLU A 177 1.64 8.89 9.74
CA GLU A 177 2.63 8.62 10.78
C GLU A 177 3.19 9.93 11.31
N TYR A 178 3.29 10.04 12.62
CA TYR A 178 4.05 11.06 13.30
C TYR A 178 5.40 10.45 13.71
N ARG A 179 6.48 11.11 13.32
CA ARG A 179 7.86 10.70 13.66
C ARG A 179 8.53 11.81 14.44
N GLN A 180 9.08 11.47 15.59
CA GLN A 180 9.98 12.34 16.35
C GLN A 180 11.41 11.98 16.00
N PHE A 181 12.14 12.96 15.48
CA PHE A 181 13.56 12.83 15.14
C PHE A 181 14.44 13.41 16.25
N VAL A 182 15.60 12.77 16.44
CA VAL A 182 16.70 13.23 17.29
C VAL A 182 17.94 13.25 16.40
N VAL A 183 18.59 14.38 16.37
CA VAL A 183 19.81 14.67 15.59
C VAL A 183 20.99 14.77 16.55
#